data_be2029bab7a11733307d38687e470e67
#
_entry.id   be2029bab7a11733307d38687e470e67
#
_cell.length_a   1.000
_cell.length_b   1.000
_cell.length_c   1.000
_cell.angle_alpha   90.00
_cell.angle_beta   90.00
_cell.angle_gamma   90.00
#
_symmetry.space_group_name_H-M   'P 1'
#
loop_
_entity.id
_entity.type
_entity.pdbx_description
1 polymer ?
#
loop_
_entity_poly.entity_id
_entity_poly.type
_entity_poly.pdbx_seq_one_letter_code
_entity_poly.pdbx_strand_id
1 'polypeptide(L)'
;MTLDEFFGIGVTTTLGSHKFEADAIKAFAKKYDPQIFHVDENAARKSVFGGLCASGWHTTAIWMKLNLATPTISGEWDGPGPRPEFGPSPGFKNLKWLKPIFAGETVTFTRTGMAHRPIASRPGWRILTIRADAFNLDSDKVLEFESAVLVKTA
;
A
#
# COMPACT_ATOMS: atom_id res chain seq x y z
N MET A 1 -26.18 4.98 -4.59
CA MET A 1 -24.73 5.04 -4.31
C MET A 1 -24.06 6.08 -5.18
N THR A 2 -23.22 6.88 -4.60
CA THR A 2 -22.38 7.86 -5.30
C THR A 2 -20.99 7.28 -5.59
N LEU A 3 -20.24 7.95 -6.46
CA LEU A 3 -18.83 7.56 -6.70
C LEU A 3 -17.97 7.76 -5.45
N ASP A 4 -18.26 8.78 -4.63
CA ASP A 4 -17.54 8.97 -3.35
C ASP A 4 -17.73 7.79 -2.41
N GLU A 5 -18.95 7.29 -2.29
CA GLU A 5 -19.26 6.11 -1.49
C GLU A 5 -18.59 4.85 -2.06
N PHE A 6 -18.66 4.67 -3.38
CA PHE A 6 -18.04 3.53 -4.05
C PHE A 6 -16.50 3.52 -3.88
N PHE A 7 -15.86 4.67 -3.95
CA PHE A 7 -14.41 4.80 -3.78
C PHE A 7 -13.97 4.92 -2.31
N GLY A 8 -14.92 4.99 -1.38
CA GLY A 8 -14.61 5.16 0.03
C GLY A 8 -13.89 6.46 0.36
N ILE A 9 -14.31 7.56 -0.27
CA ILE A 9 -13.69 8.86 -0.02
C ILE A 9 -13.87 9.26 1.44
N GLY A 10 -12.74 9.56 2.12
CA GLY A 10 -12.71 9.90 3.54
C GLY A 10 -12.82 8.68 4.48
N VAL A 11 -12.93 7.47 3.94
CA VAL A 11 -13.05 6.24 4.75
C VAL A 11 -11.72 5.50 4.75
N THR A 12 -11.24 5.17 5.96
CA THR A 12 -10.05 4.34 6.15
C THR A 12 -10.47 2.88 6.33
N THR A 13 -9.93 2.01 5.48
CA THR A 13 -10.17 0.57 5.51
C THR A 13 -8.91 -0.15 5.96
N THR A 14 -9.02 -1.04 6.94
CA THR A 14 -7.93 -1.94 7.31
C THR A 14 -7.84 -3.07 6.29
N LEU A 15 -6.66 -3.21 5.68
CA LEU A 15 -6.41 -4.22 4.66
C LEU A 15 -5.96 -5.56 5.25
N GLY A 16 -5.39 -5.53 6.44
CA GLY A 16 -4.88 -6.69 7.14
C GLY A 16 -3.52 -6.42 7.77
N SER A 17 -2.98 -7.46 8.40
CA SER A 17 -1.68 -7.42 9.05
C SER A 17 -0.76 -8.46 8.43
N HIS A 18 0.55 -8.20 8.50
CA HIS A 18 1.58 -9.09 7.98
C HIS A 18 2.76 -9.13 8.94
N LYS A 19 3.20 -10.33 9.28
CA LYS A 19 4.42 -10.54 10.07
C LYS A 19 5.61 -10.69 9.13
N PHE A 20 6.63 -9.88 9.35
CA PHE A 20 7.86 -9.90 8.55
C PHE A 20 8.85 -10.91 9.12
N GLU A 21 8.78 -12.15 8.66
CA GLU A 21 9.69 -13.21 9.07
C GLU A 21 11.09 -12.99 8.50
N ALA A 22 12.13 -13.35 9.27
CA ALA A 22 13.54 -13.17 8.87
C ALA A 22 13.84 -13.80 7.52
N ASP A 23 13.38 -15.03 7.28
CA ASP A 23 13.64 -15.74 6.02
C ASP A 23 12.98 -15.04 4.82
N ALA A 24 11.76 -14.52 4.98
CA ALA A 24 11.06 -13.79 3.94
C ALA A 24 11.74 -12.43 3.65
N ILE A 25 12.20 -11.73 4.68
CA ILE A 25 12.97 -10.49 4.53
C ILE A 25 14.21 -10.73 3.67
N LYS A 26 15.00 -11.76 4.02
CA LYS A 26 16.21 -12.10 3.29
C LYS A 26 15.94 -12.57 1.86
N ALA A 27 14.89 -13.37 1.64
CA ALA A 27 14.52 -13.87 0.33
C ALA A 27 14.12 -12.74 -0.63
N PHE A 28 13.28 -11.81 -0.18
CA PHE A 28 12.91 -10.63 -0.97
C PHE A 28 14.14 -9.77 -1.28
N ALA A 29 14.93 -9.48 -0.27
CA ALA A 29 16.08 -8.58 -0.42
C ALA A 29 17.18 -9.15 -1.32
N LYS A 30 17.49 -10.42 -1.22
CA LYS A 30 18.45 -11.07 -2.12
C LYS A 30 18.08 -10.91 -3.58
N LYS A 31 16.80 -10.83 -3.86
CA LYS A 31 16.29 -10.72 -5.22
C LYS A 31 16.18 -9.28 -5.71
N TYR A 32 15.80 -8.33 -4.84
CA TYR A 32 15.42 -6.98 -5.25
C TYR A 32 16.19 -5.85 -4.55
N ASP A 33 16.77 -6.09 -3.38
CA ASP A 33 17.44 -5.06 -2.57
C ASP A 33 18.52 -5.68 -1.67
N PRO A 34 19.62 -6.19 -2.26
CA PRO A 34 20.59 -7.01 -1.53
C PRO A 34 21.57 -6.18 -0.68
N GLN A 35 21.05 -5.23 0.09
CA GLN A 35 21.84 -4.48 1.06
C GLN A 35 22.05 -5.32 2.32
N ILE A 36 23.21 -5.14 2.98
CA ILE A 36 23.65 -6.01 4.09
C ILE A 36 22.65 -6.11 5.24
N PHE A 37 21.98 -5.02 5.58
CA PHE A 37 21.02 -4.99 6.69
C PHE A 37 19.67 -5.66 6.36
N HIS A 38 19.48 -6.12 5.13
CA HIS A 38 18.32 -6.88 4.68
C HIS A 38 18.61 -8.35 4.39
N VAL A 39 19.90 -8.73 4.27
CA VAL A 39 20.30 -10.09 3.84
C VAL A 39 21.15 -10.84 4.83
N ASP A 40 21.78 -10.17 5.78
CA ASP A 40 22.72 -10.77 6.74
C ASP A 40 22.47 -10.26 8.15
N GLU A 41 22.08 -11.15 9.06
CA GLU A 41 21.73 -10.79 10.43
C GLU A 41 22.92 -10.23 11.23
N ASN A 42 24.12 -10.79 11.04
CA ASN A 42 25.32 -10.33 11.72
C ASN A 42 25.77 -8.96 11.23
N ALA A 43 25.78 -8.74 9.93
CA ALA A 43 26.08 -7.45 9.33
C ALA A 43 25.02 -6.40 9.70
N ALA A 44 23.75 -6.79 9.72
CA ALA A 44 22.65 -5.91 10.11
C ALA A 44 22.78 -5.40 11.56
N ARG A 45 23.19 -6.27 12.51
CA ARG A 45 23.43 -5.87 13.90
C ARG A 45 24.48 -4.78 14.05
N LYS A 46 25.47 -4.77 13.16
CA LYS A 46 26.57 -3.79 13.12
C LYS A 46 26.25 -2.57 12.26
N SER A 47 25.10 -2.56 11.59
CA SER A 47 24.64 -1.46 10.73
C SER A 47 23.98 -0.36 11.54
N VAL A 48 23.66 0.74 10.86
CA VAL A 48 22.90 1.87 11.43
C VAL A 48 21.54 1.44 12.00
N PHE A 49 20.94 0.36 11.50
CA PHE A 49 19.66 -0.15 12.00
C PHE A 49 19.78 -1.01 13.26
N GLY A 50 20.93 -1.61 13.52
CA GLY A 50 21.15 -2.45 14.70
C GLY A 50 20.48 -3.82 14.66
N GLY A 51 19.90 -4.23 13.53
CA GLY A 51 19.24 -5.52 13.35
C GLY A 51 18.74 -5.73 11.93
N LEU A 52 18.41 -6.98 11.60
CA LEU A 52 17.83 -7.33 10.30
C LEU A 52 16.48 -6.64 10.12
N CYS A 53 16.34 -5.90 9.05
CA CYS A 53 15.10 -5.20 8.74
C CYS A 53 14.66 -5.43 7.29
N ALA A 54 13.35 -5.31 7.07
CA ALA A 54 12.75 -5.45 5.75
C ALA A 54 13.16 -4.29 4.83
N SER A 55 13.39 -4.58 3.56
CA SER A 55 13.46 -3.55 2.52
C SER A 55 12.16 -2.76 2.50
N GLY A 56 12.23 -1.45 2.36
CA GLY A 56 11.04 -0.62 2.19
C GLY A 56 10.18 -1.07 1.00
N TRP A 57 10.79 -1.52 -0.08
CA TRP A 57 10.09 -2.09 -1.23
C TRP A 57 9.31 -3.35 -0.89
N HIS A 58 9.81 -4.16 0.03
CA HIS A 58 9.09 -5.33 0.55
C HIS A 58 7.81 -4.91 1.27
N THR A 59 7.90 -3.91 2.15
CA THR A 59 6.74 -3.36 2.86
C THR A 59 5.70 -2.80 1.88
N THR A 60 6.15 -2.05 0.89
CA THR A 60 5.28 -1.47 -0.15
C THR A 60 4.59 -2.57 -0.98
N ALA A 61 5.31 -3.64 -1.32
CA ALA A 61 4.75 -4.77 -2.05
C ALA A 61 3.67 -5.51 -1.25
N ILE A 62 3.86 -5.66 0.07
CA ILE A 62 2.85 -6.27 0.95
C ILE A 62 1.59 -5.40 1.02
N TRP A 63 1.72 -4.06 1.08
CA TRP A 63 0.57 -3.19 0.98
C TRP A 63 -0.26 -3.47 -0.28
N MET A 64 0.40 -3.57 -1.43
CA MET A 64 -0.28 -3.85 -2.70
C MET A 64 -0.97 -5.21 -2.69
N LYS A 65 -0.29 -6.23 -2.18
CA LYS A 65 -0.87 -7.58 -2.05
C LYS A 65 -2.17 -7.57 -1.23
N LEU A 66 -2.16 -6.92 -0.09
CA LEU A 66 -3.33 -6.82 0.79
C LEU A 66 -4.40 -5.91 0.21
N ASN A 67 -4.01 -4.83 -0.46
CA ASN A 67 -4.94 -3.93 -1.14
C ASN A 67 -5.75 -4.67 -2.22
N LEU A 68 -5.11 -5.49 -3.03
CA LEU A 68 -5.79 -6.27 -4.08
C LEU A 68 -6.64 -7.42 -3.52
N ALA A 69 -6.27 -7.96 -2.36
CA ALA A 69 -7.03 -9.00 -1.68
C ALA A 69 -8.26 -8.47 -0.94
N THR A 70 -8.31 -7.17 -0.66
CA THR A 70 -9.41 -6.54 0.07
C THR A 70 -10.38 -5.90 -0.92
N PRO A 71 -11.64 -6.35 -1.01
CA PRO A 71 -12.62 -5.78 -1.91
C PRO A 71 -12.82 -4.28 -1.68
N THR A 72 -13.24 -3.57 -2.71
CA THR A 72 -13.78 -2.22 -2.55
C THR A 72 -15.03 -2.27 -1.68
N ILE A 73 -15.31 -1.19 -0.98
CA ILE A 73 -16.27 -1.12 0.14
C ILE A 73 -17.66 -1.58 -0.24
N SER A 74 -18.09 -1.41 -1.47
CA SER A 74 -19.42 -1.79 -1.90
C SER A 74 -19.38 -3.00 -2.83
N GLY A 75 -19.97 -4.10 -2.42
CA GLY A 75 -20.10 -5.30 -3.25
C GLY A 75 -20.80 -5.03 -4.57
N GLU A 76 -21.91 -4.31 -4.56
CA GLU A 76 -22.72 -3.99 -5.73
C GLU A 76 -22.77 -2.49 -6.01
N TRP A 77 -22.86 -2.14 -7.29
CA TRP A 77 -23.08 -0.78 -7.75
C TRP A 77 -24.55 -0.58 -8.05
N ASP A 78 -25.19 0.31 -7.30
CA ASP A 78 -26.58 0.75 -7.53
C ASP A 78 -26.69 2.22 -7.90
N GLY A 79 -25.55 2.86 -8.19
CA GLY A 79 -25.49 4.24 -8.64
C GLY A 79 -25.84 4.42 -10.13
N PRO A 80 -25.87 5.64 -10.62
CA PRO A 80 -26.18 5.90 -12.02
C PRO A 80 -25.10 5.45 -12.97
N GLY A 81 -25.48 4.86 -14.09
CA GLY A 81 -24.55 4.41 -15.12
C GLY A 81 -23.89 3.05 -14.83
N PRO A 82 -22.89 2.69 -15.61
CA PRO A 82 -22.21 1.41 -15.46
C PRO A 82 -21.39 1.37 -14.16
N ARG A 83 -21.20 0.16 -13.63
CA ARG A 83 -20.30 -0.05 -12.49
C ARG A 83 -18.89 0.45 -12.81
N PRO A 84 -18.27 1.24 -11.93
CA PRO A 84 -16.89 1.65 -12.14
C PRO A 84 -15.92 0.48 -12.26
N GLU A 85 -15.04 0.54 -13.27
CA GLU A 85 -14.03 -0.48 -13.53
C GLU A 85 -12.64 0.06 -13.22
N PHE A 86 -11.91 -0.61 -12.33
CA PHE A 86 -10.54 -0.24 -12.01
C PHE A 86 -9.59 -0.61 -13.14
N GLY A 87 -8.80 0.36 -13.56
CA GLY A 87 -7.74 0.21 -14.55
C GLY A 87 -6.34 0.26 -13.94
N PRO A 88 -5.32 0.57 -14.74
CA PRO A 88 -3.95 0.62 -14.28
C PRO A 88 -3.69 1.83 -13.38
N SER A 89 -2.67 1.71 -12.53
CA SER A 89 -2.11 2.85 -11.81
C SER A 89 -1.05 3.54 -12.65
N PRO A 90 -1.14 4.87 -12.86
CA PRO A 90 -0.07 5.60 -13.54
C PRO A 90 1.16 5.85 -12.65
N GLY A 91 1.06 5.58 -11.35
CA GLY A 91 2.15 5.75 -10.42
C GLY A 91 1.71 6.11 -9.01
N PHE A 92 2.68 6.48 -8.22
CA PHE A 92 2.52 6.89 -6.83
C PHE A 92 3.43 8.08 -6.54
N LYS A 93 3.20 8.75 -5.40
CA LYS A 93 4.03 9.87 -4.95
C LYS A 93 4.15 9.89 -3.42
N ASN A 94 5.11 10.68 -2.93
CA ASN A 94 5.33 10.93 -1.50
C ASN A 94 5.54 9.64 -0.69
N LEU A 95 6.23 8.65 -1.28
CA LEU A 95 6.60 7.42 -0.60
C LEU A 95 7.63 7.71 0.48
N LYS A 96 7.31 7.30 1.71
CA LYS A 96 8.20 7.42 2.86
C LYS A 96 8.18 6.13 3.67
N TRP A 97 9.35 5.64 3.98
CA TRP A 97 9.57 4.58 4.96
C TRP A 97 10.04 5.23 6.26
N LEU A 98 9.11 5.42 7.19
CA LEU A 98 9.30 6.30 8.34
C LEU A 98 10.06 5.64 9.49
N LYS A 99 9.97 4.31 9.60
CA LYS A 99 10.69 3.50 10.58
C LYS A 99 11.09 2.17 9.98
N PRO A 100 12.24 1.60 10.39
CA PRO A 100 12.61 0.24 9.98
C PRO A 100 11.62 -0.77 10.55
N ILE A 101 11.36 -1.82 9.79
CA ILE A 101 10.58 -2.98 10.22
C ILE A 101 11.55 -4.12 10.46
N PHE A 102 11.76 -4.48 11.72
CA PHE A 102 12.69 -5.53 12.10
C PHE A 102 12.07 -6.92 11.93
N ALA A 103 12.93 -7.92 11.74
CA ALA A 103 12.51 -9.31 11.67
C ALA A 103 11.65 -9.70 12.88
N GLY A 104 10.50 -10.33 12.61
CA GLY A 104 9.53 -10.73 13.63
C GLY A 104 8.44 -9.70 13.93
N GLU A 105 8.57 -8.47 13.45
CA GLU A 105 7.54 -7.45 13.67
C GLU A 105 6.31 -7.69 12.78
N THR A 106 5.14 -7.37 13.34
CA THR A 106 3.85 -7.37 12.64
C THR A 106 3.43 -5.96 12.31
N VAL A 107 2.99 -5.73 11.08
CA VAL A 107 2.56 -4.44 10.56
C VAL A 107 1.12 -4.52 10.07
N THR A 108 0.31 -3.54 10.41
CA THR A 108 -1.07 -3.40 9.96
C THR A 108 -1.15 -2.35 8.86
N PHE A 109 -1.81 -2.68 7.77
CA PHE A 109 -1.90 -1.88 6.55
C PHE A 109 -3.31 -1.31 6.37
N THR A 110 -3.38 -0.06 5.92
CA THR A 110 -4.65 0.62 5.66
C THR A 110 -4.64 1.32 4.32
N ARG A 111 -5.84 1.62 3.80
CA ARG A 111 -6.04 2.54 2.69
C ARG A 111 -7.14 3.53 3.03
N THR A 112 -7.03 4.74 2.48
CA THR A 112 -8.04 5.78 2.60
C THR A 112 -8.28 6.39 1.23
N GLY A 113 -9.53 6.40 0.77
CA GLY A 113 -9.91 7.14 -0.44
C GLY A 113 -9.75 8.63 -0.18
N MET A 114 -9.02 9.34 -1.04
CA MET A 114 -8.73 10.76 -0.83
C MET A 114 -9.58 11.66 -1.68
N ALA A 115 -9.55 11.46 -2.99
CA ALA A 115 -10.26 12.28 -3.96
C ALA A 115 -10.31 11.57 -5.32
N HIS A 116 -11.24 11.98 -6.15
CA HIS A 116 -11.23 11.58 -7.55
C HIS A 116 -11.66 12.73 -8.44
N ARG A 117 -11.21 12.73 -9.68
CA ARG A 117 -11.57 13.74 -10.67
C ARG A 117 -11.66 13.15 -12.07
N PRO A 118 -12.48 13.73 -12.95
CA PRO A 118 -12.49 13.33 -14.36
C PRO A 118 -11.15 13.67 -15.02
N ILE A 119 -10.81 12.88 -16.04
CA ILE A 119 -9.63 13.13 -16.87
C ILE A 119 -10.12 13.82 -18.15
N ALA A 120 -9.74 15.09 -18.34
CA ALA A 120 -10.23 15.89 -19.47
C ALA A 120 -9.87 15.28 -20.84
N SER A 121 -8.65 14.73 -20.96
CA SER A 121 -8.16 14.10 -22.20
C SER A 121 -8.72 12.70 -22.45
N ARG A 122 -9.46 12.12 -21.50
CA ARG A 122 -9.99 10.76 -21.59
C ARG A 122 -11.43 10.70 -21.06
N PRO A 123 -12.41 11.06 -21.90
CA PRO A 123 -13.82 11.04 -21.49
C PRO A 123 -14.24 9.66 -20.96
N GLY A 124 -15.03 9.65 -19.89
CA GLY A 124 -15.48 8.42 -19.23
C GLY A 124 -14.49 7.84 -18.26
N TRP A 125 -13.33 8.45 -18.09
CA TRP A 125 -12.31 8.02 -17.13
C TRP A 125 -12.11 9.05 -16.03
N ARG A 126 -11.76 8.55 -14.86
CA ARG A 126 -11.40 9.34 -13.69
C ARG A 126 -10.06 8.88 -13.14
N ILE A 127 -9.38 9.74 -12.42
CA ILE A 127 -8.23 9.37 -11.61
C ILE A 127 -8.66 9.41 -10.14
N LEU A 128 -8.44 8.29 -9.44
CA LEU A 128 -8.69 8.14 -8.02
C LEU A 128 -7.35 8.20 -7.27
N THR A 129 -7.28 9.02 -6.24
CA THR A 129 -6.13 9.07 -5.32
C THR A 129 -6.47 8.33 -4.04
N ILE A 130 -5.61 7.41 -3.68
CA ILE A 130 -5.71 6.59 -2.47
C ILE A 130 -4.47 6.85 -1.62
N ARG A 131 -4.66 7.05 -0.33
CA ARG A 131 -3.57 7.09 0.63
C ARG A 131 -3.34 5.70 1.21
N ALA A 132 -2.09 5.28 1.21
CA ALA A 132 -1.62 4.06 1.84
C ALA A 132 -0.89 4.39 3.12
N ASP A 133 -1.20 3.71 4.21
CA ASP A 133 -0.51 3.80 5.48
C ASP A 133 -0.24 2.42 6.05
N ALA A 134 0.79 2.30 6.87
CA ALA A 134 1.06 1.09 7.64
C ALA A 134 1.62 1.45 9.01
N PHE A 135 1.28 0.64 10.01
CA PHE A 135 1.60 0.88 11.41
C PHE A 135 2.15 -0.38 12.07
N ASN A 136 3.16 -0.23 12.93
CA ASN A 136 3.62 -1.33 13.78
C ASN A 136 2.67 -1.55 14.99
N LEU A 137 2.99 -2.52 15.84
CA LEU A 137 2.15 -2.84 17.01
C LEU A 137 2.13 -1.73 18.08
N ASP A 138 3.11 -0.82 18.07
CA ASP A 138 3.16 0.36 18.92
C ASP A 138 2.37 1.54 18.35
N SER A 139 1.65 1.31 17.26
CA SER A 139 0.89 2.33 16.51
C SER A 139 1.75 3.42 15.87
N ASP A 140 3.05 3.18 15.71
CA ASP A 140 3.92 4.06 14.96
C ASP A 140 3.74 3.82 13.45
N LYS A 141 3.60 4.90 12.70
CA LYS A 141 3.53 4.82 11.25
C LYS A 141 4.90 4.43 10.70
N VAL A 142 4.94 3.38 9.88
CA VAL A 142 6.18 2.84 9.27
C VAL A 142 6.24 3.08 7.77
N LEU A 143 5.10 3.27 7.11
CA LEU A 143 4.98 3.48 5.67
C LEU A 143 3.86 4.47 5.39
N GLU A 144 4.07 5.37 4.43
CA GLU A 144 3.00 6.14 3.80
C GLU A 144 3.33 6.43 2.34
N PHE A 145 2.31 6.47 1.51
CA PHE A 145 2.39 6.99 0.13
C PHE A 145 0.99 7.29 -0.40
N GLU A 146 0.93 8.04 -1.50
CA GLU A 146 -0.28 8.25 -2.28
C GLU A 146 -0.20 7.47 -3.58
N SER A 147 -1.20 6.68 -3.86
CA SER A 147 -1.33 5.93 -5.11
C SER A 147 -2.43 6.52 -5.96
N ALA A 148 -2.20 6.62 -7.25
CA ALA A 148 -3.23 6.98 -8.22
C ALA A 148 -3.66 5.73 -8.98
N VAL A 149 -4.95 5.65 -9.33
CA VAL A 149 -5.48 4.59 -10.18
C VAL A 149 -6.48 5.16 -11.16
N LEU A 150 -6.44 4.69 -12.40
CA LEU A 150 -7.39 5.06 -13.43
C LEU A 150 -8.65 4.22 -13.25
N VAL A 151 -9.81 4.86 -13.32
CA VAL A 151 -11.12 4.19 -13.18
C VAL A 151 -12.01 4.60 -14.34
N LYS A 152 -12.57 3.64 -15.03
CA LYS A 152 -13.58 3.88 -16.07
C LYS A 152 -14.96 3.95 -15.41
N THR A 153 -15.68 5.04 -15.66
CA THR A 153 -17.00 5.30 -15.04
C THR A 153 -18.11 5.54 -16.06
N ALA A 154 -17.77 5.55 -17.33
CA ALA A 154 -18.75 5.70 -18.41
C ALA A 154 -18.24 5.05 -19.72
#